data_743f9f49b40cf45460fc4f2d72f58740
#
_entry.id   743f9f49b40cf45460fc4f2d72f58740
#
_cell.length_a   1.000
_cell.length_b   1.000
_cell.length_c   1.000
_cell.angle_alpha   90.00
_cell.angle_beta   90.00
_cell.angle_gamma   90.00
#
_symmetry.space_group_name_H-M   'P 1'
#
loop_
_entity.id
_entity.type
_entity.pdbx_description
1 polymer ?
#
loop_
_entity_poly.entity_id
_entity_poly.type
_entity_poly.pdbx_seq_one_letter_code
_entity_poly.pdbx_strand_id
1 'polypeptide(L)'
;MNANRPVSFGERLASSQAFTALFRSGMALVEETATYLDGPGRQESKKLARAAALAYATESMRLTTRLMQLASWLLLHRAVKEGEMSLAQANKEKTKVKLSATDTHDANNLPLLPEPLKTLIERSVSLQNQVRRLDSTIHNRVVDTDSPSINPVEHQLGLLKAAFEAEQA
;
A
#
# COMPACT_ATOMS: atom_id res chain seq x y z
N MET A 1 -11.93 -16.67 25.58
CA MET A 1 -11.38 -17.79 24.77
C MET A 1 -11.47 -17.39 23.31
N ASN A 2 -10.32 -17.08 22.74
CA ASN A 2 -10.24 -16.64 21.36
C ASN A 2 -10.55 -17.79 20.42
N ALA A 3 -11.67 -17.70 19.72
CA ALA A 3 -11.96 -18.56 18.58
C ALA A 3 -10.90 -18.34 17.52
N ASN A 4 -9.91 -19.21 17.51
CA ASN A 4 -8.82 -19.26 16.56
C ASN A 4 -9.43 -19.65 15.20
N ARG A 5 -9.84 -18.67 14.42
CA ARG A 5 -10.19 -18.90 13.02
C ARG A 5 -8.91 -19.41 12.34
N PRO A 6 -8.88 -20.60 11.79
CA PRO A 6 -7.68 -21.10 11.13
C PRO A 6 -7.42 -20.21 9.90
N VAL A 7 -6.50 -19.27 10.06
CA VAL A 7 -5.97 -18.52 8.90
C VAL A 7 -5.27 -19.57 8.05
N SER A 8 -5.74 -19.74 6.82
CA SER A 8 -5.15 -20.74 5.93
C SER A 8 -3.66 -20.44 5.78
N PHE A 9 -2.83 -21.44 6.03
CA PHE A 9 -1.38 -21.33 5.92
C PHE A 9 -0.96 -20.80 4.53
N GLY A 10 -1.68 -21.21 3.48
CA GLY A 10 -1.46 -20.74 2.12
C GLY A 10 -1.73 -19.24 1.93
N GLU A 11 -2.78 -18.68 2.56
CA GLU A 11 -3.06 -17.25 2.50
C GLU A 11 -2.01 -16.42 3.24
N ARG A 12 -1.51 -16.90 4.37
CA ARG A 12 -0.40 -16.25 5.09
C ARG A 12 0.88 -16.28 4.29
N LEU A 13 1.20 -17.40 3.69
CA LEU A 13 2.40 -17.55 2.86
C LEU A 13 2.32 -16.67 1.61
N ALA A 14 1.19 -16.68 0.90
CA ALA A 14 0.98 -15.86 -0.29
C ALA A 14 1.06 -14.36 0.02
N SER A 15 0.42 -13.90 1.10
CA SER A 15 0.49 -12.49 1.50
C SER A 15 1.89 -12.08 1.97
N SER A 16 2.63 -12.98 2.61
CA SER A 16 4.02 -12.73 3.02
C SER A 16 4.96 -12.65 1.82
N GLN A 17 4.81 -13.53 0.82
CA GLN A 17 5.60 -13.50 -0.40
C GLN A 17 5.27 -12.28 -1.26
N ALA A 18 3.99 -11.94 -1.40
CA ALA A 18 3.54 -10.75 -2.13
C ALA A 18 4.10 -9.47 -1.49
N PHE A 19 4.08 -9.36 -0.17
CA PHE A 19 4.67 -8.22 0.54
C PHE A 19 6.19 -8.14 0.33
N THR A 20 6.90 -9.26 0.43
CA THR A 20 8.36 -9.30 0.24
C THR A 20 8.75 -8.87 -1.18
N ALA A 21 8.01 -9.33 -2.19
CA ALA A 21 8.21 -8.92 -3.58
C ALA A 21 7.93 -7.43 -3.77
N LEU A 22 6.84 -6.93 -3.19
CA LEU A 22 6.46 -5.52 -3.25
C LEU A 22 7.50 -4.62 -2.56
N PHE A 23 8.00 -5.02 -1.40
CA PHE A 23 9.05 -4.31 -0.66
C PHE A 23 10.34 -4.22 -1.49
N ARG A 24 10.79 -5.34 -2.04
CA ARG A 24 12.00 -5.39 -2.89
C ARG A 24 11.84 -4.50 -4.13
N SER A 25 10.71 -4.60 -4.81
CA SER A 25 10.41 -3.79 -5.99
C SER A 25 10.34 -2.29 -5.67
N GLY A 26 9.74 -1.95 -4.53
CA GLY A 26 9.63 -0.57 -4.08
C GLY A 26 10.98 0.05 -3.73
N MET A 27 11.82 -0.64 -2.98
CA MET A 27 13.15 -0.15 -2.61
C MET A 27 14.06 -0.04 -3.83
N ALA A 28 13.99 -0.99 -4.77
CA ALA A 28 14.73 -0.92 -6.03
C ALA A 28 14.31 0.30 -6.86
N LEU A 29 13.01 0.62 -6.91
CA LEU A 29 12.51 1.80 -7.61
C LEU A 29 12.97 3.11 -6.97
N VAL A 30 13.04 3.18 -5.65
CA VAL A 30 13.59 4.32 -4.91
C VAL A 30 15.07 4.55 -5.29
N GLU A 31 15.87 3.49 -5.24
CA GLU A 31 17.30 3.54 -5.56
C GLU A 31 17.54 3.93 -7.03
N GLU A 32 16.82 3.33 -7.95
CA GLU A 32 16.90 3.64 -9.39
C GLU A 32 16.52 5.09 -9.67
N THR A 33 15.46 5.58 -9.03
CA THR A 33 15.02 6.98 -9.18
C THR A 33 16.07 7.95 -8.64
N ALA A 34 16.63 7.70 -7.48
CA ALA A 34 17.69 8.52 -6.92
C ALA A 34 18.91 8.56 -7.84
N THR A 35 19.34 7.40 -8.34
CA THR A 35 20.46 7.29 -9.28
C THR A 35 20.20 8.07 -10.58
N TYR A 36 18.98 7.97 -11.10
CA TYR A 36 18.62 8.71 -12.31
C TYR A 36 18.61 10.23 -12.07
N LEU A 37 17.95 10.71 -11.03
CA LEU A 37 17.83 12.13 -10.73
C LEU A 37 19.16 12.81 -10.39
N ASP A 38 20.06 12.09 -9.71
CA ASP A 38 21.39 12.61 -9.39
C ASP A 38 22.40 12.47 -10.53
N GLY A 39 22.15 11.60 -11.47
CA GLY A 39 23.03 11.28 -12.60
C GLY A 39 22.50 11.74 -13.95
N PRO A 40 22.05 10.80 -14.80
CA PRO A 40 21.62 11.09 -16.18
C PRO A 40 20.51 12.13 -16.25
N GLY A 41 19.51 12.05 -15.40
CA GLY A 41 18.38 12.99 -15.38
C GLY A 41 18.79 14.41 -15.09
N ARG A 42 19.77 14.60 -14.22
CA ARG A 42 20.34 15.92 -13.94
C ARG A 42 21.04 16.53 -15.15
N GLN A 43 21.68 15.71 -15.97
CA GLN A 43 22.31 16.18 -17.21
C GLN A 43 21.27 16.48 -18.30
N GLU A 44 20.26 15.64 -18.41
CA GLU A 44 19.15 15.82 -19.34
C GLU A 44 18.36 17.10 -19.02
N SER A 45 18.06 17.35 -17.76
CA SER A 45 17.28 18.51 -17.32
C SER A 45 17.92 19.86 -17.72
N LYS A 46 19.26 19.91 -17.74
CA LYS A 46 19.99 21.11 -18.14
C LYS A 46 19.85 21.47 -19.63
N LYS A 47 19.48 20.48 -20.46
CA LYS A 47 19.33 20.66 -21.93
C LYS A 47 17.88 20.93 -22.33
N LEU A 48 16.94 20.87 -21.40
CA LEU A 48 15.53 21.09 -21.70
C LEU A 48 15.19 22.56 -21.93
N ALA A 49 14.24 22.81 -22.82
CA ALA A 49 13.62 24.14 -22.96
C ALA A 49 12.89 24.50 -21.64
N ARG A 50 12.69 25.79 -21.41
CA ARG A 50 12.15 26.33 -20.15
C ARG A 50 10.88 25.64 -19.67
N ALA A 51 9.91 25.42 -20.56
CA ALA A 51 8.65 24.77 -20.22
C ALA A 51 8.87 23.30 -19.81
N ALA A 52 9.71 22.58 -20.55
CA ALA A 52 10.07 21.19 -20.24
C ALA A 52 10.91 21.08 -18.96
N ALA A 53 11.81 22.04 -18.70
CA ALA A 53 12.59 22.09 -17.46
C ALA A 53 11.69 22.31 -16.23
N LEU A 54 10.67 23.15 -16.34
CA LEU A 54 9.68 23.36 -15.27
C LEU A 54 8.83 22.11 -15.04
N ALA A 55 8.36 21.48 -16.12
CA ALA A 55 7.65 20.20 -16.03
C ALA A 55 8.52 19.11 -15.38
N TYR A 56 9.78 19.00 -15.78
CA TYR A 56 10.75 18.07 -15.18
C TYR A 56 10.90 18.29 -13.68
N ALA A 57 11.11 19.52 -13.24
CA ALA A 57 11.25 19.86 -11.83
C ALA A 57 9.99 19.48 -11.03
N THR A 58 8.81 19.86 -11.53
CA THR A 58 7.53 19.59 -10.88
C THR A 58 7.26 18.08 -10.75
N GLU A 59 7.41 17.34 -11.84
CA GLU A 59 7.13 15.90 -11.84
C GLU A 59 8.18 15.09 -11.09
N SER A 60 9.44 15.53 -11.07
CA SER A 60 10.49 14.93 -10.24
C SER A 60 10.19 15.09 -8.74
N MET A 61 9.70 16.24 -8.31
CA MET A 61 9.28 16.48 -6.92
C MET A 61 8.08 15.62 -6.54
N ARG A 62 7.08 15.51 -7.42
CA ARG A 62 5.91 14.65 -7.21
C ARG A 62 6.31 13.17 -7.12
N LEU A 63 7.18 12.72 -8.02
CA LEU A 63 7.73 11.36 -7.99
C LEU A 63 8.46 11.07 -6.69
N THR A 64 9.35 11.96 -6.26
CA THR A 64 10.11 11.82 -5.01
C THR A 64 9.18 11.77 -3.80
N THR A 65 8.19 12.65 -3.71
CA THR A 65 7.20 12.65 -2.63
C THR A 65 6.41 11.33 -2.59
N ARG A 66 5.95 10.85 -3.75
CA ARG A 66 5.24 9.57 -3.85
C ARG A 66 6.10 8.41 -3.37
N LEU A 67 7.35 8.34 -3.82
CA LEU A 67 8.27 7.27 -3.41
C LEU A 67 8.61 7.32 -1.93
N MET A 68 8.77 8.50 -1.33
CA MET A 68 8.96 8.64 0.11
C MET A 68 7.77 8.12 0.91
N GLN A 69 6.55 8.42 0.48
CA GLN A 69 5.33 7.91 1.11
C GLN A 69 5.22 6.38 0.98
N LEU A 70 5.51 5.85 -0.20
CA LEU A 70 5.50 4.40 -0.45
C LEU A 70 6.57 3.68 0.37
N ALA A 71 7.79 4.21 0.41
CA ALA A 71 8.87 3.67 1.23
C ALA A 71 8.52 3.67 2.72
N SER A 72 7.91 4.73 3.23
CA SER A 72 7.46 4.82 4.61
C SER A 72 6.41 3.75 4.93
N TRP A 73 5.43 3.55 4.06
CA TRP A 73 4.43 2.50 4.22
C TRP A 73 5.06 1.11 4.23
N LEU A 74 5.96 0.83 3.28
CA LEU A 74 6.65 -0.45 3.17
C LEU A 74 7.50 -0.75 4.41
N LEU A 75 8.23 0.25 4.94
CA LEU A 75 9.04 0.10 6.14
C LEU A 75 8.21 -0.11 7.40
N LEU A 76 7.08 0.59 7.55
CA LEU A 76 6.16 0.40 8.67
C LEU A 76 5.58 -1.04 8.68
N HIS A 77 5.14 -1.52 7.53
CA HIS A 77 4.58 -2.87 7.42
C HIS A 77 5.65 -3.97 7.57
N ARG A 78 6.88 -3.69 7.16
CA ARG A 78 8.01 -4.58 7.43
C ARG A 78 8.26 -4.69 8.94
N ALA A 79 8.28 -3.57 9.66
CA ALA A 79 8.44 -3.56 11.12
C ALA A 79 7.32 -4.34 11.84
N VAL A 80 6.08 -4.23 11.36
CA VAL A 80 4.97 -5.05 11.86
C VAL A 80 5.20 -6.54 11.60
N LYS A 81 5.63 -6.90 10.41
CA LYS A 81 5.91 -8.29 10.01
C LYS A 81 7.04 -8.91 10.82
N GLU A 82 8.07 -8.13 11.14
CA GLU A 82 9.22 -8.54 11.95
C GLU A 82 8.93 -8.54 13.47
N GLY A 83 7.74 -8.08 13.87
CA GLY A 83 7.32 -8.02 15.27
C GLY A 83 7.90 -6.85 16.07
N GLU A 84 8.56 -5.92 15.41
CA GLU A 84 9.16 -4.73 16.03
C GLU A 84 8.09 -3.68 16.40
N MET A 85 6.94 -3.73 15.72
CA MET A 85 5.86 -2.78 15.88
C MET A 85 4.50 -3.48 15.79
N SER A 86 3.51 -3.03 16.59
CA SER A 86 2.14 -3.50 16.45
C SER A 86 1.44 -2.86 15.25
N LEU A 87 0.43 -3.54 14.71
CA LEU A 87 -0.38 -2.98 13.61
C LEU A 87 -1.07 -1.68 14.00
N ALA A 88 -1.51 -1.56 15.26
CA ALA A 88 -2.11 -0.33 15.80
C ALA A 88 -1.12 0.85 15.80
N GLN A 89 0.14 0.61 16.19
CA GLN A 89 1.20 1.61 16.12
C GLN A 89 1.51 2.00 14.68
N ALA A 90 1.62 1.03 13.77
CA ALA A 90 1.84 1.27 12.35
C ALA A 90 0.71 2.13 11.74
N ASN A 91 -0.55 1.84 12.05
CA ASN A 91 -1.69 2.64 11.60
C ASN A 91 -1.64 4.08 12.13
N LYS A 92 -1.18 4.27 13.35
CA LYS A 92 -1.00 5.59 13.96
C LYS A 92 0.09 6.41 13.26
N GLU A 93 1.20 5.78 12.92
CA GLU A 93 2.28 6.41 12.13
C GLU A 93 1.86 6.64 10.67
N LYS A 94 1.09 5.73 10.08
CA LYS A 94 0.55 5.85 8.73
C LYS A 94 -0.34 7.09 8.55
N THR A 95 -1.13 7.49 9.56
CA THR A 95 -1.94 8.70 9.47
C THR A 95 -1.11 9.96 9.31
N LYS A 96 0.17 9.94 9.72
CA LYS A 96 1.12 11.02 9.50
C LYS A 96 1.68 11.02 8.07
N VAL A 97 1.68 9.86 7.41
CA VAL A 97 2.12 9.68 6.03
C VAL A 97 0.88 9.59 5.15
N LYS A 98 0.42 10.72 4.64
CA LYS A 98 -0.74 10.75 3.73
C LYS A 98 -0.35 10.13 2.39
N LEU A 99 -0.84 8.93 2.12
CA LEU A 99 -0.91 8.37 0.77
C LEU A 99 -2.00 9.13 0.02
N SER A 100 -1.76 10.39 -0.31
CA SER A 100 -2.78 11.20 -0.94
C SER A 100 -3.05 10.71 -2.37
N ALA A 101 -4.33 10.55 -2.67
CA ALA A 101 -4.81 10.18 -4.00
C ALA A 101 -4.60 11.31 -5.04
N THR A 102 -4.19 12.49 -4.59
CA THR A 102 -4.14 13.72 -5.35
C THR A 102 -2.82 13.98 -6.07
N ASP A 103 -1.82 13.13 -5.88
CA ASP A 103 -0.54 13.27 -6.58
C ASP A 103 -0.49 12.50 -7.91
N THR A 104 -1.55 12.61 -8.69
CA THR A 104 -1.49 12.23 -10.10
C THR A 104 -0.60 13.22 -10.84
N HIS A 105 0.31 12.68 -11.66
CA HIS A 105 1.07 13.49 -12.61
C HIS A 105 0.13 14.34 -13.47
N ASP A 106 0.56 15.55 -13.83
CA ASP A 106 -0.18 16.36 -14.78
C ASP A 106 0.01 15.76 -16.19
N ALA A 107 -1.08 15.34 -16.80
CA ALA A 107 -1.06 14.77 -18.14
C ALA A 107 -0.48 15.75 -19.18
N ASN A 108 -0.58 17.06 -18.94
CA ASN A 108 -0.01 18.09 -19.81
C ASN A 108 1.53 18.16 -19.73
N ASN A 109 2.10 17.74 -18.61
CA ASN A 109 3.56 17.74 -18.43
C ASN A 109 4.22 16.51 -19.06
N LEU A 110 3.54 15.37 -19.12
CA LEU A 110 4.12 14.11 -19.57
C LEU A 110 4.80 14.17 -20.94
N PRO A 111 4.21 14.79 -21.99
CA PRO A 111 4.84 14.87 -23.30
C PRO A 111 6.17 15.64 -23.31
N LEU A 112 6.39 16.50 -22.31
CA LEU A 112 7.58 17.34 -22.20
C LEU A 112 8.75 16.66 -21.47
N LEU A 113 8.50 15.52 -20.85
CA LEU A 113 9.48 14.84 -20.00
C LEU A 113 10.38 13.89 -20.78
N PRO A 114 11.63 13.69 -20.33
CA PRO A 114 12.46 12.60 -20.83
C PRO A 114 11.81 11.22 -20.61
N GLU A 115 12.01 10.30 -21.56
CA GLU A 115 11.43 8.95 -21.48
C GLU A 115 11.79 8.18 -20.20
N PRO A 116 13.05 8.22 -19.71
CA PRO A 116 13.38 7.55 -18.44
C PRO A 116 12.55 8.07 -17.25
N LEU A 117 12.30 9.38 -17.18
CA LEU A 117 11.49 9.96 -16.11
C LEU A 117 10.02 9.51 -16.19
N LYS A 118 9.45 9.46 -17.40
CA LYS A 118 8.10 8.94 -17.62
C LYS A 118 7.96 7.50 -17.12
N THR A 119 8.91 6.64 -17.47
CA THR A 119 8.93 5.24 -17.03
C THR A 119 8.97 5.11 -15.52
N LEU A 120 9.79 5.91 -14.84
CA LEU A 120 9.86 5.93 -13.38
C LEU A 120 8.53 6.40 -12.74
N ILE A 121 7.89 7.41 -13.32
CA ILE A 121 6.58 7.90 -12.87
C ILE A 121 5.52 6.79 -13.01
N GLU A 122 5.42 6.15 -14.16
CA GLU A 122 4.45 5.07 -14.42
C GLU A 122 4.64 3.90 -13.45
N ARG A 123 5.88 3.48 -13.24
CA ARG A 123 6.22 2.43 -12.28
C ARG A 123 5.85 2.81 -10.85
N SER A 124 6.06 4.06 -10.48
CA SER A 124 5.68 4.57 -9.14
C SER A 124 4.18 4.57 -8.92
N VAL A 125 3.39 4.93 -9.94
CA VAL A 125 1.91 4.87 -9.90
C VAL A 125 1.43 3.43 -9.79
N SER A 126 2.02 2.53 -10.57
CA SER A 126 1.72 1.09 -10.48
C SER A 126 2.00 0.53 -9.08
N LEU A 127 3.15 0.86 -8.50
CA LEU A 127 3.51 0.48 -7.14
C LEU A 127 2.54 1.06 -6.11
N GLN A 128 2.15 2.31 -6.25
CA GLN A 128 1.16 2.97 -5.38
C GLN A 128 -0.18 2.24 -5.41
N ASN A 129 -0.64 1.82 -6.57
CA ASN A 129 -1.87 1.06 -6.71
C ASN A 129 -1.79 -0.32 -6.05
N GLN A 130 -0.65 -1.00 -6.14
CA GLN A 130 -0.42 -2.28 -5.46
C GLN A 130 -0.42 -2.10 -3.93
N VAL A 131 0.27 -1.09 -3.43
CA VAL A 131 0.29 -0.73 -2.00
C VAL A 131 -1.11 -0.43 -1.49
N ARG A 132 -1.90 0.36 -2.21
CA ARG A 132 -3.29 0.67 -1.83
C ARG A 132 -4.18 -0.56 -1.74
N ARG A 133 -4.05 -1.49 -2.69
CA ARG A 133 -4.81 -2.75 -2.68
C ARG A 133 -4.44 -3.60 -1.45
N LEU A 134 -3.15 -3.71 -1.15
CA LEU A 134 -2.70 -4.47 -0.01
C LEU A 134 -3.11 -3.80 1.31
N ASP A 135 -3.02 -2.48 1.38
CA ASP A 135 -3.45 -1.69 2.52
C ASP A 135 -4.94 -1.85 2.84
N SER A 136 -5.80 -1.76 1.82
CA SER A 136 -7.24 -1.98 1.99
C SER A 136 -7.56 -3.41 2.43
N THR A 137 -6.82 -4.41 1.94
CA THR A 137 -6.98 -5.80 2.35
C THR A 137 -6.62 -6.01 3.82
N ILE A 138 -5.54 -5.37 4.27
CA ILE A 138 -5.12 -5.42 5.68
C ILE A 138 -6.14 -4.70 6.56
N HIS A 139 -6.64 -3.54 6.13
CA HIS A 139 -7.61 -2.73 6.89
C HIS A 139 -8.96 -3.42 7.02
N ASN A 140 -9.48 -4.01 5.97
CA ASN A 140 -10.75 -4.74 5.99
C ASN A 140 -10.70 -5.97 6.91
N ARG A 141 -9.53 -6.63 7.03
CA ARG A 141 -9.35 -7.74 7.98
C ARG A 141 -9.37 -7.28 9.44
N VAL A 142 -8.89 -6.08 9.74
CA VAL A 142 -8.92 -5.51 11.11
C VAL A 142 -10.34 -5.13 11.50
N VAL A 143 -11.12 -4.58 10.59
CA VAL A 143 -12.53 -4.22 10.82
C VAL A 143 -13.39 -5.47 11.04
N ASP A 144 -13.12 -6.56 10.31
CA ASP A 144 -13.83 -7.85 10.49
C ASP A 144 -13.51 -8.53 11.83
N THR A 145 -12.36 -8.24 12.45
CA THR A 145 -12.02 -8.79 13.78
C THR A 145 -12.64 -7.99 14.92
N ASP A 146 -13.03 -6.74 14.70
CA ASP A 146 -13.69 -5.88 15.71
C ASP A 146 -15.22 -5.90 15.61
N SER A 147 -15.78 -6.42 14.55
CA SER A 147 -17.22 -6.69 14.47
C SER A 147 -17.51 -7.99 15.24
N PRO A 148 -18.48 -8.00 16.17
CA PRO A 148 -18.96 -9.26 16.74
C PRO A 148 -19.49 -10.09 15.57
N SER A 149 -18.72 -11.06 15.12
CA SER A 149 -19.16 -11.98 14.10
C SER A 149 -20.38 -12.69 14.64
N ILE A 150 -21.56 -12.33 14.19
CA ILE A 150 -22.76 -13.15 14.36
C ILE A 150 -22.41 -14.45 13.65
N ASN A 151 -21.97 -15.43 14.43
CA ASN A 151 -21.66 -16.76 13.92
C ASN A 151 -22.97 -17.33 13.37
N PRO A 152 -23.10 -17.57 12.06
CA PRO A 152 -24.34 -18.11 11.48
C PRO A 152 -24.75 -19.42 12.14
N VAL A 153 -23.79 -20.18 12.65
CA VAL A 153 -24.00 -21.45 13.37
C VAL A 153 -24.58 -21.19 14.75
N GLU A 154 -24.12 -20.18 15.48
CA GLU A 154 -24.72 -19.80 16.78
C GLU A 154 -26.15 -19.31 16.64
N HIS A 155 -26.43 -18.54 15.58
CA HIS A 155 -27.80 -18.12 15.27
C HIS A 155 -28.70 -19.31 14.93
N GLN A 156 -28.22 -20.28 14.15
CA GLN A 156 -28.96 -21.48 13.81
C GLN A 156 -29.14 -22.39 15.03
N LEU A 157 -28.14 -22.54 15.90
CA LEU A 157 -28.25 -23.26 17.16
C LEU A 157 -29.25 -22.61 18.12
N GLY A 158 -29.28 -21.28 18.18
CA GLY A 158 -30.26 -20.53 18.95
C GLY A 158 -31.69 -20.78 18.48
N LEU A 159 -31.94 -20.80 17.18
CA LEU A 159 -33.24 -21.11 16.58
C LEU A 159 -33.67 -22.56 16.84
N LEU A 160 -32.74 -23.48 16.69
CA LEU A 160 -32.99 -24.89 17.00
C LEU A 160 -33.33 -25.10 18.49
N LYS A 161 -32.60 -24.51 19.39
CA LYS A 161 -32.86 -24.56 20.81
C LYS A 161 -34.23 -24.00 21.18
N ALA A 162 -34.58 -22.84 20.63
CA ALA A 162 -35.90 -22.20 20.82
C ALA A 162 -37.04 -23.11 20.29
N ALA A 163 -36.84 -23.77 19.14
CA ALA A 163 -37.82 -24.72 18.58
C ALA A 163 -38.05 -25.92 19.49
N PHE A 164 -36.99 -26.50 20.05
CA PHE A 164 -37.10 -27.63 20.98
C PHE A 164 -37.71 -27.27 22.35
N GLU A 165 -37.46 -26.05 22.84
CA GLU A 165 -38.05 -25.57 24.08
C GLU A 165 -39.55 -25.26 23.91
N ALA A 166 -39.97 -24.84 22.72
CA ALA A 166 -41.39 -24.59 22.41
C ALA A 166 -42.22 -25.89 22.27
N GLU A 167 -41.59 -27.03 21.97
CA GLU A 167 -42.29 -28.33 21.83
C GLU A 167 -42.46 -29.06 23.15
N GLN A 168 -41.82 -28.61 24.24
CA GLN A 168 -41.94 -29.17 25.59
C GLN A 168 -42.88 -28.39 26.52
N ALA A 169 -43.50 -27.33 26.03
CA ALA A 169 -44.50 -26.54 26.75
C ALA A 169 -45.91 -26.86 26.28
#